data_0a1dc455f68f14bc86c3f0a7f9addf68
#
_entry.id   0a1dc455f68f14bc86c3f0a7f9addf68
#
_cell.length_a   1.000
_cell.length_b   1.000
_cell.length_c   1.000
_cell.angle_alpha   90.00
_cell.angle_beta   90.00
_cell.angle_gamma   90.00
#
_symmetry.space_group_name_H-M   'P 1'
#
loop_
_entity.id
_entity.type
_entity.pdbx_description
1 polymer ?
#
loop_
_entity_poly.entity_id
_entity_poly.type
_entity_poly.pdbx_seq_one_letter_code
_entity_poly.pdbx_strand_id
1 'polypeptide(L)'
;KELSGGMKRRVGLAQAILGNPPVLIVDEPTVGVDPEERIKIRKLLNEYAEKNTVLFSTHIIEDIEYICDKLAILDNGKLLYSGSIEDLLKSVQGKIYEARFNTKDELHKFEESHTVISFKRDDTQVRAIVICENDAEPSSIPYKPTLEEVYVYLTTIKGGK
;
A
#
# COMPACT_ATOMS: atom_id res chain seq x y z
N LYS A 1 -24.53 8.75 -27.01
CA LYS A 1 -23.11 8.35 -26.81
C LYS A 1 -23.02 7.74 -25.43
N GLU A 2 -22.54 6.51 -25.34
CA GLU A 2 -22.31 5.89 -24.04
C GLU A 2 -21.10 6.57 -23.34
N LEU A 3 -21.21 6.75 -22.03
CA LEU A 3 -20.13 7.27 -21.20
C LEU A 3 -19.03 6.19 -21.08
N SER A 4 -17.76 6.59 -21.13
CA SER A 4 -16.64 5.70 -20.79
C SER A 4 -16.72 5.27 -19.31
N GLY A 5 -16.03 4.18 -18.94
CA GLY A 5 -16.00 3.71 -17.55
C GLY A 5 -15.54 4.79 -16.56
N GLY A 6 -14.49 5.54 -16.90
CA GLY A 6 -14.01 6.67 -16.11
C GLY A 6 -15.01 7.82 -16.02
N MET A 7 -15.75 8.10 -17.10
CA MET A 7 -16.82 9.12 -17.06
C MET A 7 -17.99 8.70 -16.17
N LYS A 8 -18.39 7.43 -16.21
CA LYS A 8 -19.45 6.89 -15.33
C LYS A 8 -19.04 7.03 -13.85
N ARG A 9 -17.78 6.71 -13.51
CA ARG A 9 -17.26 6.85 -12.13
C ARG A 9 -17.24 8.31 -11.66
N ARG A 10 -16.78 9.23 -12.50
CA ARG A 10 -16.81 10.66 -12.16
C ARG A 10 -18.22 11.20 -11.94
N VAL A 11 -19.17 10.78 -12.76
CA VAL A 11 -20.59 11.15 -12.57
C VAL A 11 -21.12 10.56 -11.26
N GLY A 12 -20.81 9.30 -10.97
CA GLY A 12 -21.18 8.65 -9.70
C GLY A 12 -20.60 9.37 -8.48
N LEU A 13 -19.31 9.73 -8.52
CA LEU A 13 -18.65 10.48 -7.44
C LEU A 13 -19.25 11.89 -7.28
N ALA A 14 -19.48 12.61 -8.39
CA ALA A 14 -20.13 13.92 -8.36
C ALA A 14 -21.53 13.82 -7.76
N GLN A 15 -22.30 12.80 -8.12
CA GLN A 15 -23.62 12.55 -7.56
C GLN A 15 -23.56 12.23 -6.06
N ALA A 16 -22.58 11.45 -5.61
CA ALA A 16 -22.41 11.08 -4.21
C ALA A 16 -22.07 12.30 -3.33
N ILE A 17 -21.35 13.29 -3.88
CA ILE A 17 -20.97 14.52 -3.17
C ILE A 17 -22.12 15.57 -3.19
N LEU A 18 -23.07 15.43 -4.12
CA LEU A 18 -24.18 16.37 -4.24
C LEU A 18 -25.00 16.39 -2.93
N GLY A 19 -25.23 17.56 -2.38
CA GLY A 19 -25.90 17.69 -1.08
C GLY A 19 -24.97 17.67 0.13
N ASN A 20 -23.66 17.56 -0.11
CA ASN A 20 -22.62 17.64 0.93
C ASN A 20 -22.88 16.71 2.13
N PRO A 21 -23.01 15.38 1.92
CA PRO A 21 -23.26 14.44 3.02
C PRO A 21 -22.10 14.43 4.02
N PRO A 22 -22.36 14.30 5.34
CA PRO A 22 -21.32 14.28 6.36
C PRO A 22 -20.44 13.03 6.29
N VAL A 23 -20.91 11.96 5.63
CA VAL A 23 -20.18 10.71 5.40
C VAL A 23 -20.29 10.34 3.93
N LEU A 24 -19.15 10.18 3.28
CA LEU A 24 -19.03 9.71 1.91
C LEU A 24 -18.40 8.31 1.91
N ILE A 25 -19.07 7.34 1.30
CA ILE A 25 -18.54 5.98 1.13
C ILE A 25 -18.38 5.71 -0.36
N VAL A 26 -17.17 5.35 -0.78
CA VAL A 26 -16.83 5.07 -2.18
C VAL A 26 -16.01 3.80 -2.31
N ASP A 27 -16.33 3.02 -3.34
CA ASP A 27 -15.64 1.77 -3.65
C ASP A 27 -14.75 1.97 -4.88
N GLU A 28 -13.44 1.70 -4.72
CA GLU A 28 -12.42 1.75 -5.77
C GLU A 28 -12.48 3.04 -6.63
N PRO A 29 -12.42 4.25 -6.05
CA PRO A 29 -12.73 5.50 -6.74
C PRO A 29 -11.81 5.81 -7.94
N THR A 30 -10.59 5.31 -7.95
CA THR A 30 -9.56 5.64 -8.95
C THR A 30 -9.23 4.48 -9.91
N VAL A 31 -9.83 3.31 -9.71
CA VAL A 31 -9.58 2.14 -10.57
C VAL A 31 -10.13 2.36 -11.97
N GLY A 32 -9.30 2.10 -12.98
CA GLY A 32 -9.68 2.21 -14.39
C GLY A 32 -9.87 3.64 -14.90
N VAL A 33 -9.28 4.62 -14.22
CA VAL A 33 -9.18 5.99 -14.73
C VAL A 33 -7.72 6.31 -15.12
N ASP A 34 -7.56 7.28 -16.02
CA ASP A 34 -6.25 7.74 -16.45
C ASP A 34 -5.46 8.39 -15.29
N PRO A 35 -4.10 8.38 -15.34
CA PRO A 35 -3.26 8.95 -14.27
C PRO A 35 -3.62 10.40 -13.91
N GLU A 36 -3.90 11.26 -14.88
CA GLU A 36 -4.28 12.65 -14.64
C GLU A 36 -5.63 12.76 -13.92
N GLU A 37 -6.59 11.92 -14.28
CA GLU A 37 -7.91 11.89 -13.64
C GLU A 37 -7.82 11.31 -12.22
N ARG A 38 -6.92 10.35 -11.98
CA ARG A 38 -6.65 9.81 -10.65
C ARG A 38 -6.18 10.92 -9.70
N ILE A 39 -5.26 11.78 -10.13
CA ILE A 39 -4.78 12.92 -9.35
C ILE A 39 -5.95 13.85 -8.98
N LYS A 40 -6.86 14.13 -9.93
CA LYS A 40 -8.02 14.99 -9.68
C LYS A 40 -8.99 14.38 -8.67
N ILE A 41 -9.24 13.07 -8.77
CA ILE A 41 -10.10 12.35 -7.82
C ILE A 41 -9.49 12.34 -6.43
N ARG A 42 -8.18 12.03 -6.31
CA ARG A 42 -7.44 12.09 -5.03
C ARG A 42 -7.57 13.46 -4.37
N LYS A 43 -7.32 14.52 -5.14
CA LYS A 43 -7.44 15.89 -4.65
C LYS A 43 -8.86 16.21 -4.17
N LEU A 44 -9.87 15.84 -4.95
CA LEU A 44 -11.28 16.04 -4.59
C LEU A 44 -11.64 15.31 -3.29
N LEU A 45 -11.25 14.04 -3.14
CA LEU A 45 -11.53 13.27 -1.92
C LEU A 45 -10.80 13.84 -0.70
N ASN A 46 -9.56 14.28 -0.87
CA ASN A 46 -8.78 14.91 0.20
C ASN A 46 -9.42 16.23 0.65
N GLU A 47 -9.76 17.12 -0.28
CA GLU A 47 -10.47 18.38 0.01
C GLU A 47 -11.82 18.12 0.69
N TYR A 48 -12.54 17.08 0.26
CA TYR A 48 -13.81 16.70 0.89
C TYR A 48 -13.64 16.18 2.32
N ALA A 49 -12.55 15.44 2.57
CA ALA A 49 -12.21 14.88 3.87
C ALA A 49 -11.84 15.93 4.92
N GLU A 50 -11.45 17.17 4.51
CA GLU A 50 -11.19 18.27 5.45
C GLU A 50 -12.41 18.64 6.34
N LYS A 51 -13.62 18.41 5.83
CA LYS A 51 -14.87 18.82 6.50
C LYS A 51 -15.84 17.68 6.76
N ASN A 52 -15.60 16.53 6.14
CA ASN A 52 -16.50 15.38 6.15
C ASN A 52 -15.72 14.09 6.41
N THR A 53 -16.43 13.02 6.75
CA THR A 53 -15.83 11.70 6.83
C THR A 53 -15.84 11.03 5.45
N VAL A 54 -14.68 10.61 4.96
CA VAL A 54 -14.55 9.82 3.73
C VAL A 54 -14.08 8.42 4.07
N LEU A 55 -14.84 7.42 3.68
CA LEU A 55 -14.47 6.03 3.74
C LEU A 55 -14.38 5.49 2.31
N PHE A 56 -13.24 4.96 1.90
CA PHE A 56 -13.13 4.34 0.59
C PHE A 56 -12.36 3.01 0.66
N SER A 57 -12.71 2.09 -0.23
CA SER A 57 -11.94 0.88 -0.47
C SER A 57 -10.97 1.11 -1.63
N THR A 58 -9.80 0.52 -1.57
CA THR A 58 -8.85 0.47 -2.69
C THR A 58 -7.82 -0.62 -2.50
N HIS A 59 -7.28 -1.11 -3.62
CA HIS A 59 -6.07 -1.94 -3.66
C HIS A 59 -4.84 -1.14 -4.16
N ILE A 60 -5.00 0.17 -4.36
CA ILE A 60 -3.95 1.07 -4.87
C ILE A 60 -3.31 1.78 -3.69
N ILE A 61 -2.10 1.40 -3.35
CA ILE A 61 -1.37 1.90 -2.17
C ILE A 61 -1.13 3.41 -2.24
N GLU A 62 -0.82 3.94 -3.42
CA GLU A 62 -0.61 5.38 -3.60
C GLU A 62 -1.87 6.21 -3.30
N ASP A 63 -3.07 5.64 -3.46
CA ASP A 63 -4.30 6.35 -3.08
C ASP A 63 -4.39 6.50 -1.56
N ILE A 64 -4.00 5.43 -0.83
CA ILE A 64 -3.97 5.43 0.63
C ILE A 64 -2.97 6.47 1.13
N GLU A 65 -1.73 6.45 0.61
CA GLU A 65 -0.67 7.38 1.02
C GLU A 65 -1.04 8.84 0.75
N TYR A 66 -1.85 9.11 -0.27
CA TYR A 66 -2.23 10.47 -0.63
C TYR A 66 -3.44 11.01 0.16
N ILE A 67 -4.41 10.14 0.49
CA ILE A 67 -5.73 10.58 1.00
C ILE A 67 -5.89 10.26 2.49
N CYS A 68 -5.28 9.17 2.99
CA CYS A 68 -5.64 8.60 4.29
C CYS A 68 -4.66 8.97 5.40
N ASP A 69 -5.21 9.31 6.58
CA ASP A 69 -4.47 9.31 7.85
C ASP A 69 -4.57 7.96 8.55
N LYS A 70 -5.67 7.25 8.34
CA LYS A 70 -5.97 5.94 8.96
C LYS A 70 -6.40 4.94 7.91
N LEU A 71 -6.07 3.69 8.16
CA LEU A 71 -6.44 2.59 7.27
C LEU A 71 -6.85 1.34 8.05
N ALA A 72 -7.59 0.47 7.38
CA ALA A 72 -7.82 -0.90 7.79
C ALA A 72 -7.32 -1.84 6.68
N ILE A 73 -6.51 -2.84 7.04
CA ILE A 73 -6.02 -3.87 6.13
C ILE A 73 -6.83 -5.14 6.34
N LEU A 74 -7.49 -5.58 5.29
CA LEU A 74 -8.29 -6.80 5.26
C LEU A 74 -7.63 -7.82 4.34
N ASP A 75 -7.53 -9.05 4.81
CA ASP A 75 -7.08 -10.18 3.99
C ASP A 75 -7.91 -11.43 4.32
N ASN A 76 -8.41 -12.13 3.30
CA ASN A 76 -9.24 -13.34 3.43
C ASN A 76 -10.36 -13.21 4.49
N GLY A 77 -11.03 -12.05 4.54
CA GLY A 77 -12.11 -11.77 5.50
C GLY A 77 -11.64 -11.49 6.93
N LYS A 78 -10.34 -11.40 7.18
CA LYS A 78 -9.76 -11.07 8.49
C LYS A 78 -9.23 -9.63 8.49
N LEU A 79 -9.43 -8.93 9.59
CA LEU A 79 -8.83 -7.62 9.83
C LEU A 79 -7.39 -7.85 10.36
N LEU A 80 -6.39 -7.52 9.53
CA LEU A 80 -4.98 -7.65 9.90
C LEU A 80 -4.46 -6.44 10.68
N TYR A 81 -4.96 -5.25 10.35
CA TYR A 81 -4.60 -3.99 11.01
C TYR A 81 -5.73 -2.97 10.90
N SER A 82 -5.83 -2.09 11.90
CA SER A 82 -6.65 -0.88 11.86
C SER A 82 -5.99 0.20 12.72
N GLY A 83 -5.72 1.36 12.14
CA GLY A 83 -5.03 2.45 12.84
C GLY A 83 -4.43 3.48 11.89
N SER A 84 -3.52 4.31 12.40
CA SER A 84 -2.79 5.29 11.58
C SER A 84 -1.72 4.62 10.72
N ILE A 85 -1.40 5.25 9.58
CA ILE A 85 -0.30 4.80 8.72
C ILE A 85 1.03 4.89 9.47
N GLU A 86 1.22 5.94 10.26
CA GLU A 86 2.44 6.15 11.04
C GLU A 86 2.68 5.03 12.06
N ASP A 87 1.66 4.65 12.82
CA ASP A 87 1.75 3.56 13.81
C ASP A 87 1.98 2.21 13.13
N LEU A 88 1.36 2.00 11.95
CA LEU A 88 1.61 0.81 11.16
C LEU A 88 3.08 0.70 10.75
N LEU A 89 3.64 1.75 10.16
CA LEU A 89 5.05 1.78 9.74
C LEU A 89 6.00 1.58 10.94
N LYS A 90 5.70 2.17 12.10
CA LYS A 90 6.47 1.97 13.33
C LYS A 90 6.42 0.53 13.83
N SER A 91 5.29 -0.15 13.70
CA SER A 91 5.08 -1.52 14.22
C SER A 91 5.92 -2.59 13.52
N VAL A 92 6.43 -2.29 12.33
CA VAL A 92 7.27 -3.19 11.52
C VAL A 92 8.74 -2.76 11.47
N GLN A 93 9.09 -1.72 12.20
CA GLN A 93 10.48 -1.29 12.33
C GLN A 93 11.33 -2.41 12.93
N GLY A 94 12.48 -2.70 12.31
CA GLY A 94 13.34 -3.79 12.74
C GLY A 94 12.85 -5.20 12.35
N LYS A 95 11.84 -5.30 11.46
CA LYS A 95 11.36 -6.58 10.91
C LYS A 95 11.57 -6.69 9.41
N ILE A 96 11.84 -5.58 8.75
CA ILE A 96 12.11 -5.48 7.32
C ILE A 96 13.47 -4.83 7.16
N TYR A 97 14.33 -5.43 6.34
CA TYR A 97 15.73 -5.02 6.13
C TYR A 97 16.09 -5.01 4.65
N GLU A 98 17.12 -4.24 4.30
CA GLU A 98 17.78 -4.34 3.01
C GLU A 98 18.94 -5.34 3.10
N ALA A 99 18.97 -6.33 2.21
CA ALA A 99 20.08 -7.26 2.02
C ALA A 99 20.71 -7.02 0.64
N ARG A 100 22.04 -7.21 0.52
CA ARG A 100 22.78 -7.00 -0.72
C ARG A 100 23.50 -8.26 -1.14
N PHE A 101 23.39 -8.58 -2.41
CA PHE A 101 23.97 -9.76 -3.03
C PHE A 101 24.80 -9.35 -4.25
N ASN A 102 25.91 -10.05 -4.50
CA ASN A 102 26.74 -9.79 -5.68
C ASN A 102 26.14 -10.41 -6.95
N THR A 103 25.37 -11.50 -6.78
CA THR A 103 24.78 -12.23 -7.90
C THR A 103 23.34 -12.60 -7.63
N LYS A 104 22.59 -12.92 -8.71
CA LYS A 104 21.24 -13.48 -8.57
C LYS A 104 21.23 -14.87 -7.94
N ASP A 105 22.27 -15.66 -8.15
CA ASP A 105 22.36 -17.00 -7.60
C ASP A 105 22.51 -16.98 -6.07
N GLU A 106 23.20 -15.97 -5.53
CA GLU A 106 23.25 -15.72 -4.09
C GLU A 106 21.87 -15.35 -3.53
N LEU A 107 21.13 -14.47 -4.23
CA LEU A 107 19.75 -14.14 -3.85
C LEU A 107 18.85 -15.38 -3.87
N HIS A 108 18.90 -16.21 -4.93
CA HIS A 108 18.07 -17.42 -5.00
C HIS A 108 18.34 -18.41 -3.86
N LYS A 109 19.63 -18.60 -3.48
CA LYS A 109 19.97 -19.41 -2.31
C LYS A 109 19.41 -18.83 -1.01
N PHE A 110 19.42 -17.52 -0.90
CA PHE A 110 18.86 -16.82 0.26
C PHE A 110 17.32 -16.98 0.35
N GLU A 111 16.63 -16.93 -0.79
CA GLU A 111 15.17 -17.15 -0.89
C GLU A 111 14.73 -18.55 -0.43
N GLU A 112 15.60 -19.56 -0.45
CA GLU A 112 15.29 -20.90 0.04
C GLU A 112 14.97 -20.95 1.55
N SER A 113 15.50 -19.99 2.32
CA SER A 113 15.37 -19.95 3.79
C SER A 113 14.77 -18.64 4.33
N HIS A 114 14.64 -17.62 3.49
CA HIS A 114 14.17 -16.30 3.91
C HIS A 114 13.08 -15.77 2.98
N THR A 115 12.18 -14.96 3.54
CA THR A 115 11.13 -14.31 2.76
C THR A 115 11.65 -13.00 2.16
N VAL A 116 11.72 -12.93 0.84
CA VAL A 116 12.07 -11.73 0.08
C VAL A 116 10.78 -11.05 -0.38
N ILE A 117 10.60 -9.78 -0.03
CA ILE A 117 9.45 -8.96 -0.43
C ILE A 117 9.61 -8.47 -1.86
N SER A 118 10.78 -7.91 -2.15
CA SER A 118 11.10 -7.35 -3.47
C SER A 118 12.61 -7.32 -3.68
N PHE A 119 13.04 -7.22 -4.93
CA PHE A 119 14.45 -6.96 -5.23
C PHE A 119 14.61 -6.05 -6.44
N LYS A 120 15.72 -5.31 -6.45
CA LYS A 120 16.16 -4.49 -7.59
C LYS A 120 17.61 -4.80 -7.90
N ARG A 121 17.94 -4.82 -9.18
CA ARG A 121 19.33 -4.92 -9.65
C ARG A 121 19.80 -3.51 -10.01
N ASP A 122 20.95 -3.11 -9.49
CA ASP A 122 21.75 -2.03 -10.04
C ASP A 122 22.97 -2.61 -10.80
N ASP A 123 23.85 -1.77 -11.30
CA ASP A 123 24.95 -2.19 -12.20
C ASP A 123 25.93 -3.17 -11.53
N THR A 124 26.00 -3.21 -10.21
CA THR A 124 27.02 -3.94 -9.46
C THR A 124 26.48 -4.97 -8.47
N GLN A 125 25.23 -4.79 -8.00
CA GLN A 125 24.67 -5.60 -6.93
C GLN A 125 23.17 -5.84 -7.12
N VAL A 126 22.63 -6.85 -6.43
CA VAL A 126 21.21 -7.08 -6.24
C VAL A 126 20.85 -6.64 -4.83
N ARG A 127 19.95 -5.66 -4.70
CA ARG A 127 19.37 -5.23 -3.43
C ARG A 127 18.02 -5.90 -3.25
N ALA A 128 17.83 -6.56 -2.13
CA ALA A 128 16.56 -7.20 -1.79
C ALA A 128 16.01 -6.65 -0.48
N ILE A 129 14.70 -6.52 -0.40
CA ILE A 129 13.98 -6.19 0.82
C ILE A 129 13.46 -7.49 1.40
N VAL A 130 13.84 -7.79 2.64
CA VAL A 130 13.66 -9.09 3.26
C VAL A 130 12.96 -8.96 4.62
N ILE A 131 12.21 -10.01 4.98
CA ILE A 131 11.62 -10.15 6.31
C ILE A 131 12.59 -10.91 7.19
N CYS A 132 12.94 -10.34 8.34
CA CYS A 132 13.72 -11.00 9.40
C CYS A 132 12.92 -10.93 10.70
N GLU A 133 12.35 -12.06 11.13
CA GLU A 133 11.59 -12.13 12.39
C GLU A 133 12.49 -12.33 13.62
N ASN A 134 13.64 -12.96 13.42
CA ASN A 134 14.63 -13.23 14.48
C ASN A 134 15.95 -12.63 14.03
N ASP A 135 16.55 -11.80 14.88
CA ASP A 135 17.82 -11.10 14.74
C ASP A 135 18.34 -10.92 13.31
N ALA A 136 18.41 -9.65 12.90
CA ALA A 136 18.92 -9.29 11.58
C ALA A 136 20.27 -9.96 11.32
N GLU A 137 20.43 -10.62 10.16
CA GLU A 137 21.73 -11.13 9.76
C GLU A 137 22.78 -10.01 9.74
N PRO A 138 24.06 -10.31 10.06
CA PRO A 138 25.13 -9.30 10.12
C PRO A 138 25.29 -8.45 8.85
N SER A 139 24.79 -8.94 7.72
CA SER A 139 24.82 -8.27 6.41
C SER A 139 23.58 -7.38 6.13
N SER A 140 22.57 -7.40 7.01
CA SER A 140 21.34 -6.64 6.79
C SER A 140 21.49 -5.20 7.27
N ILE A 141 20.98 -4.28 6.45
CA ILE A 141 21.01 -2.84 6.71
C ILE A 141 19.62 -2.42 7.22
N PRO A 142 19.54 -1.64 8.33
CA PRO A 142 18.27 -1.09 8.78
C PRO A 142 17.58 -0.34 7.65
N TYR A 143 16.31 -0.66 7.43
CA TYR A 143 15.53 -0.15 6.31
C TYR A 143 14.25 0.53 6.82
N LYS A 144 13.86 1.63 6.17
CA LYS A 144 12.56 2.26 6.42
C LYS A 144 11.57 1.74 5.37
N PRO A 145 10.66 0.83 5.74
CA PRO A 145 9.77 0.21 4.77
C PRO A 145 8.74 1.19 4.22
N THR A 146 8.32 0.96 2.99
CA THR A 146 7.17 1.60 2.34
C THR A 146 5.88 0.94 2.82
N LEU A 147 4.73 1.60 2.58
CA LEU A 147 3.43 1.03 2.92
C LEU A 147 3.15 -0.26 2.13
N GLU A 148 3.61 -0.34 0.88
CA GLU A 148 3.50 -1.56 0.06
C GLU A 148 4.24 -2.74 0.68
N GLU A 149 5.47 -2.53 1.12
CA GLU A 149 6.27 -3.58 1.77
C GLU A 149 5.68 -4.03 3.10
N VAL A 150 5.10 -3.09 3.85
CA VAL A 150 4.38 -3.41 5.09
C VAL A 150 3.12 -4.21 4.81
N TYR A 151 2.38 -3.88 3.75
CA TYR A 151 1.23 -4.66 3.32
C TYR A 151 1.63 -6.11 2.99
N VAL A 152 2.68 -6.30 2.18
CA VAL A 152 3.21 -7.62 1.85
C VAL A 152 3.66 -8.36 3.11
N TYR A 153 4.38 -7.69 4.02
CA TYR A 153 4.77 -8.29 5.30
C TYR A 153 3.55 -8.81 6.09
N LEU A 154 2.52 -7.98 6.26
CA LEU A 154 1.34 -8.36 7.04
C LEU A 154 0.57 -9.52 6.42
N THR A 155 0.38 -9.51 5.10
CA THR A 155 -0.32 -10.59 4.38
C THR A 155 0.48 -11.89 4.39
N THR A 156 1.80 -11.83 4.34
CA THR A 156 2.67 -13.02 4.43
C THR A 156 2.66 -13.61 5.84
N ILE A 157 2.81 -12.78 6.88
CA ILE A 157 2.99 -13.27 8.25
C ILE A 157 1.65 -13.51 8.97
N LYS A 158 0.66 -12.63 8.79
CA LYS A 158 -0.63 -12.70 9.49
C LYS A 158 -1.76 -13.27 8.62
N GLY A 159 -1.66 -13.11 7.30
CA GLY A 159 -2.64 -13.62 6.33
C GLY A 159 -2.42 -15.08 5.97
N GLY A 160 -1.18 -15.55 6.05
CA GLY A 160 -0.81 -16.92 5.75
C GLY A 160 -1.24 -17.91 6.84
N LYS A 161 -2.45 -18.40 6.75
CA LYS A 161 -2.93 -19.79 6.89
C LYS A 161 -4.41 -19.84 7.13
#